data_67ca864ba0643034d529e4e60647a9e6
#
_entry.id   67ca864ba0643034d529e4e60647a9e6
#
_cell.length_a   1.000
_cell.length_b   1.000
_cell.length_c   1.000
_cell.angle_alpha   90.00
_cell.angle_beta   90.00
_cell.angle_gamma   90.00
#
_symmetry.space_group_name_H-M   'P 1'
#
loop_
_entity.id
_entity.type
_entity.pdbx_description
1 polymer ?
#
loop_
_entity_poly.entity_id
_entity_poly.type
_entity_poly.pdbx_seq_one_letter_code
_entity_poly.pdbx_strand_id
1 'polypeptide(L)'
;MANVFSCCKSLKSLPDLSKWNISKVTNIGGMFQFCHSLISLPDISKWNISNVTDIQSLFNECYSLISLPDISNWDTSNITDINYLFYGCKLLISLPDISKWNTDKITDMSYAFYECNSLISLPDISKWKTYNVTDISSIFNGCSSLVSLPNISRWDISNIKKREKIFYNCINNLNLSFQSEA
;
A
#
# COMPACT_ATOMS: atom_id res chain seq x y z
N MET A 1 7.55 -0.43 16.82
CA MET A 1 7.95 0.94 16.37
C MET A 1 6.80 1.64 15.63
N ALA A 2 5.58 1.26 15.93
CA ALA A 2 4.41 1.93 15.37
C ALA A 2 4.40 3.43 15.70
N ASN A 3 3.95 4.24 14.76
CA ASN A 3 3.67 5.67 14.91
C ASN A 3 4.87 6.58 15.27
N VAL A 4 6.13 6.16 15.06
CA VAL A 4 7.32 6.93 15.52
C VAL A 4 7.36 8.35 14.94
N PHE A 5 6.98 8.54 13.68
CA PHE A 5 6.90 9.84 13.02
C PHE A 5 5.47 10.26 12.71
N SER A 6 4.48 9.57 13.30
CA SER A 6 3.08 9.87 13.03
C SER A 6 2.73 11.33 13.31
N CYS A 7 1.92 11.93 12.45
CA CYS A 7 1.46 13.32 12.54
C CYS A 7 2.57 14.39 12.44
N CYS A 8 3.77 14.04 11.97
CA CYS A 8 4.82 15.02 11.69
C CYS A 8 4.48 15.78 10.40
N LYS A 9 3.39 16.56 10.41
CA LYS A 9 2.79 17.18 9.21
C LYS A 9 3.73 18.08 8.41
N SER A 10 4.68 18.75 9.08
CA SER A 10 5.63 19.66 8.44
C SER A 10 6.98 19.01 8.09
N LEU A 11 7.16 17.74 8.38
CA LEU A 11 8.38 17.00 8.12
C LEU A 11 8.56 16.80 6.61
N LYS A 12 9.60 17.38 6.01
CA LYS A 12 9.87 17.29 4.56
C LYS A 12 10.80 16.15 4.19
N SER A 13 11.71 15.79 5.07
CA SER A 13 12.68 14.72 4.88
C SER A 13 13.06 14.10 6.22
N LEU A 14 13.64 12.92 6.16
CA LEU A 14 14.13 12.16 7.32
C LEU A 14 15.65 12.02 7.25
N PRO A 15 16.33 11.86 8.40
CA PRO A 15 17.73 11.48 8.42
C PRO A 15 17.93 10.09 7.85
N ASP A 16 19.18 9.67 7.66
CA ASP A 16 19.51 8.30 7.26
C ASP A 16 18.99 7.28 8.29
N LEU A 17 18.07 6.43 7.86
CA LEU A 17 17.48 5.35 8.65
C LEU A 17 18.04 3.97 8.27
N SER A 18 19.00 3.89 7.33
CA SER A 18 19.53 2.62 6.82
C SER A 18 20.21 1.76 7.90
N LYS A 19 20.69 2.41 8.95
CA LYS A 19 21.36 1.75 10.09
C LYS A 19 20.42 1.33 11.21
N TRP A 20 19.13 1.60 11.07
CA TRP A 20 18.18 1.16 12.09
C TRP A 20 18.07 -0.36 12.12
N ASN A 21 18.36 -0.95 13.25
CA ASN A 21 18.14 -2.37 13.44
C ASN A 21 16.70 -2.61 13.91
N ILE A 22 15.86 -3.00 12.97
CA ILE A 22 14.44 -3.29 13.23
C ILE A 22 14.14 -4.80 13.26
N SER A 23 15.17 -5.66 13.25
CA SER A 23 15.01 -7.12 13.15
C SER A 23 14.16 -7.74 14.28
N LYS A 24 14.00 -7.06 15.41
CA LYS A 24 13.12 -7.51 16.52
C LYS A 24 11.78 -6.79 16.57
N VAL A 25 11.52 -5.90 15.60
CA VAL A 25 10.29 -5.12 15.56
C VAL A 25 9.19 -5.97 14.92
N THR A 26 8.02 -5.98 15.56
CA THR A 26 6.85 -6.72 15.07
C THR A 26 5.78 -5.81 14.47
N ASN A 27 5.83 -4.51 14.75
CA ASN A 27 4.84 -3.54 14.25
C ASN A 27 5.53 -2.23 13.87
N ILE A 28 5.36 -1.81 12.61
CA ILE A 28 5.77 -0.51 12.06
C ILE A 28 4.57 0.26 11.49
N GLY A 29 3.35 -0.19 11.78
CA GLY A 29 2.13 0.46 11.33
C GLY A 29 2.08 1.94 11.71
N GLY A 30 1.55 2.75 10.81
CA GLY A 30 1.43 4.19 10.97
C GLY A 30 2.74 4.95 11.17
N MET A 31 3.92 4.32 10.97
CA MET A 31 5.20 4.97 11.29
C MET A 31 5.35 6.35 10.66
N PHE A 32 4.87 6.54 9.44
CA PHE A 32 4.92 7.81 8.71
C PHE A 32 3.54 8.39 8.44
N GLN A 33 2.48 7.86 9.04
CA GLN A 33 1.12 8.34 8.78
C GLN A 33 0.98 9.84 9.10
N PHE A 34 0.21 10.53 8.27
CA PHE A 34 -0.03 11.98 8.38
C PHE A 34 1.25 12.84 8.28
N CYS A 35 2.32 12.32 7.68
CA CYS A 35 3.49 13.11 7.31
C CYS A 35 3.21 13.87 6.00
N HIS A 36 2.30 14.84 6.04
CA HIS A 36 1.72 15.48 4.85
C HIS A 36 2.76 16.13 3.92
N SER A 37 3.87 16.65 4.48
CA SER A 37 4.92 17.35 3.72
C SER A 37 6.12 16.44 3.34
N LEU A 38 6.10 15.17 3.71
CA LEU A 38 7.21 14.25 3.42
C LEU A 38 7.29 13.96 1.93
N ILE A 39 8.41 14.38 1.29
CA ILE A 39 8.59 14.29 -0.16
C ILE A 39 9.18 12.95 -0.57
N SER A 40 10.11 12.43 0.22
CA SER A 40 10.80 11.16 -0.01
C SER A 40 11.22 10.52 1.29
N LEU A 41 11.49 9.23 1.24
CA LEU A 41 12.06 8.46 2.34
C LEU A 41 13.56 8.23 2.10
N PRO A 42 14.37 8.14 3.17
CA PRO A 42 15.73 7.62 3.06
C PRO A 42 15.70 6.14 2.65
N ASP A 43 16.87 5.59 2.32
CA ASP A 43 16.97 4.17 1.98
C ASP A 43 16.59 3.27 3.18
N ILE A 44 15.47 2.59 3.04
CA ILE A 44 14.95 1.58 3.97
C ILE A 44 14.91 0.18 3.33
N SER A 45 15.53 0.01 2.16
CA SER A 45 15.52 -1.25 1.40
C SER A 45 16.12 -2.43 2.19
N LYS A 46 17.06 -2.12 3.09
CA LYS A 46 17.79 -3.12 3.89
C LYS A 46 17.13 -3.40 5.24
N TRP A 47 16.00 -2.81 5.53
CA TRP A 47 15.30 -3.12 6.77
C TRP A 47 14.90 -4.60 6.80
N ASN A 48 15.33 -5.30 7.85
CA ASN A 48 14.86 -6.66 8.08
C ASN A 48 13.48 -6.62 8.75
N ILE A 49 12.44 -6.80 7.95
CA ILE A 49 11.05 -6.80 8.41
C ILE A 49 10.48 -8.21 8.60
N SER A 50 11.30 -9.26 8.58
CA SER A 50 10.83 -10.66 8.65
C SER A 50 10.00 -10.99 9.92
N ASN A 51 10.16 -10.23 10.99
CA ASN A 51 9.35 -10.35 12.21
C ASN A 51 8.16 -9.38 12.26
N VAL A 52 8.02 -8.49 11.27
CA VAL A 52 6.91 -7.53 11.24
C VAL A 52 5.64 -8.23 10.79
N THR A 53 4.58 -8.03 11.54
CA THR A 53 3.24 -8.58 11.24
C THR A 53 2.24 -7.50 10.81
N ASP A 54 2.54 -6.23 11.11
CA ASP A 54 1.63 -5.11 10.92
C ASP A 54 2.35 -3.92 10.28
N ILE A 55 1.91 -3.55 9.08
CA ILE A 55 2.33 -2.37 8.31
C ILE A 55 1.13 -1.50 7.92
N GLN A 56 -0.04 -1.70 8.55
CA GLN A 56 -1.22 -0.90 8.26
C GLN A 56 -0.92 0.60 8.36
N SER A 57 -1.49 1.39 7.48
CA SER A 57 -1.33 2.85 7.49
C SER A 57 0.12 3.37 7.45
N LEU A 58 1.11 2.55 7.07
CA LEU A 58 2.53 2.92 7.17
C LEU A 58 2.83 4.26 6.51
N PHE A 59 2.22 4.54 5.35
CA PHE A 59 2.38 5.78 4.57
C PHE A 59 1.07 6.54 4.42
N ASN A 60 0.07 6.26 5.27
CA ASN A 60 -1.25 6.88 5.20
C ASN A 60 -1.14 8.40 5.25
N GLU A 61 -1.77 9.08 4.27
CA GLU A 61 -1.79 10.54 4.13
C GLU A 61 -0.40 11.20 4.03
N CYS A 62 0.59 10.50 3.47
CA CYS A 62 1.82 11.11 3.01
C CYS A 62 1.55 11.85 1.68
N TYR A 63 0.78 12.95 1.73
CA TYR A 63 0.25 13.63 0.53
C TYR A 63 1.32 14.05 -0.47
N SER A 64 2.51 14.45 0.02
CA SER A 64 3.61 14.97 -0.80
C SER A 64 4.61 13.89 -1.23
N LEU A 65 4.43 12.63 -0.83
CA LEU A 65 5.35 11.55 -1.16
C LEU A 65 5.29 11.25 -2.65
N ILE A 66 6.43 11.43 -3.36
CA ILE A 66 6.51 11.27 -4.81
C ILE A 66 6.93 9.85 -5.20
N SER A 67 7.85 9.26 -4.43
CA SER A 67 8.39 7.93 -4.68
C SER A 67 8.80 7.24 -3.37
N LEU A 68 8.97 5.94 -3.46
CA LEU A 68 9.48 5.10 -2.38
C LEU A 68 10.87 4.56 -2.72
N PRO A 69 11.75 4.30 -1.73
CA PRO A 69 12.92 3.49 -1.94
C PRO A 69 12.53 2.06 -2.35
N ASP A 70 13.48 1.29 -2.86
CA ASP A 70 13.21 -0.09 -3.27
C ASP A 70 12.89 -0.99 -2.06
N ILE A 71 11.62 -1.31 -1.91
CA ILE A 71 11.09 -2.21 -0.88
C ILE A 71 10.66 -3.57 -1.47
N SER A 72 11.09 -3.88 -2.70
CA SER A 72 10.72 -5.12 -3.40
C SER A 72 11.21 -6.38 -2.68
N ASN A 73 12.32 -6.27 -1.95
CA ASN A 73 12.95 -7.38 -1.23
C ASN A 73 12.52 -7.50 0.24
N TRP A 74 11.53 -6.74 0.67
CA TRP A 74 10.99 -6.90 2.01
C TRP A 74 10.38 -8.29 2.18
N ASP A 75 10.76 -9.00 3.24
CA ASP A 75 10.12 -10.27 3.60
C ASP A 75 8.77 -9.98 4.28
N THR A 76 7.71 -10.09 3.49
CA THR A 76 6.34 -9.82 3.92
C THR A 76 5.59 -11.07 4.39
N SER A 77 6.28 -12.21 4.54
CA SER A 77 5.66 -13.50 4.83
C SER A 77 4.89 -13.57 6.16
N ASN A 78 5.13 -12.62 7.07
CA ASN A 78 4.44 -12.52 8.34
C ASN A 78 3.42 -11.35 8.40
N ILE A 79 3.29 -10.56 7.34
CA ILE A 79 2.33 -9.45 7.30
C ILE A 79 0.90 -10.01 7.22
N THR A 80 0.03 -9.51 8.07
CA THR A 80 -1.39 -9.90 8.13
C THR A 80 -2.33 -8.81 7.66
N ASP A 81 -1.85 -7.55 7.60
CA ASP A 81 -2.68 -6.40 7.33
C ASP A 81 -1.91 -5.31 6.56
N ILE A 82 -2.47 -4.87 5.44
CA ILE A 82 -1.98 -3.76 4.62
C ILE A 82 -3.04 -2.69 4.40
N ASN A 83 -4.09 -2.66 5.23
CA ASN A 83 -5.13 -1.65 5.08
C ASN A 83 -4.54 -0.25 5.21
N TYR A 84 -5.06 0.70 4.45
CA TYR A 84 -4.60 2.10 4.41
C TYR A 84 -3.11 2.28 4.13
N LEU A 85 -2.39 1.29 3.62
CA LEU A 85 -0.92 1.32 3.48
C LEU A 85 -0.41 2.58 2.77
N PHE A 86 -1.03 2.95 1.64
CA PHE A 86 -0.73 4.13 0.83
C PHE A 86 -1.93 5.08 0.72
N TYR A 87 -2.91 4.98 1.62
CA TYR A 87 -4.11 5.83 1.60
C TYR A 87 -3.72 7.29 1.47
N GLY A 88 -4.26 7.98 0.49
CA GLY A 88 -4.04 9.42 0.30
C GLY A 88 -2.61 9.81 -0.10
N CYS A 89 -1.77 8.91 -0.58
CA CYS A 89 -0.47 9.26 -1.17
C CYS A 89 -0.68 9.95 -2.53
N LYS A 90 -1.21 11.17 -2.51
CA LYS A 90 -1.76 11.88 -3.68
C LYS A 90 -0.76 12.14 -4.79
N LEU A 91 0.52 12.37 -4.45
CA LEU A 91 1.59 12.65 -5.40
C LEU A 91 2.47 11.45 -5.73
N LEU A 92 2.16 10.26 -5.20
CA LEU A 92 2.91 9.03 -5.48
C LEU A 92 2.70 8.62 -6.95
N ILE A 93 3.78 8.64 -7.75
CA ILE A 93 3.72 8.42 -9.21
C ILE A 93 3.82 6.92 -9.53
N SER A 94 4.68 6.20 -8.80
CA SER A 94 4.94 4.78 -9.03
C SER A 94 5.32 4.07 -7.73
N LEU A 95 5.21 2.77 -7.76
CA LEU A 95 5.64 1.89 -6.67
C LEU A 95 6.86 1.06 -7.11
N PRO A 96 7.76 0.70 -6.19
CA PRO A 96 8.74 -0.35 -6.44
C PRO A 96 8.04 -1.68 -6.75
N ASP A 97 8.77 -2.68 -7.26
CA ASP A 97 8.19 -3.96 -7.62
C ASP A 97 7.72 -4.77 -6.40
N ILE A 98 6.50 -4.50 -5.97
CA ILE A 98 5.83 -5.24 -4.88
C ILE A 98 5.14 -6.53 -5.36
N SER A 99 5.31 -6.92 -6.62
CA SER A 99 4.73 -8.18 -7.15
C SER A 99 5.24 -9.43 -6.44
N LYS A 100 6.43 -9.31 -5.82
CA LYS A 100 7.11 -10.40 -5.10
C LYS A 100 6.70 -10.52 -3.64
N TRP A 101 5.91 -9.61 -3.14
CA TRP A 101 5.46 -9.68 -1.75
C TRP A 101 4.68 -10.97 -1.51
N ASN A 102 5.01 -11.64 -0.43
CA ASN A 102 4.21 -12.77 0.05
C ASN A 102 2.96 -12.23 0.75
N THR A 103 1.80 -12.54 0.20
CA THR A 103 0.50 -12.08 0.70
C THR A 103 -0.33 -13.21 1.33
N ASP A 104 0.28 -14.36 1.59
CA ASP A 104 -0.39 -15.57 2.08
C ASP A 104 -1.16 -15.37 3.37
N LYS A 105 -0.69 -14.47 4.26
CA LYS A 105 -1.30 -14.23 5.57
C LYS A 105 -2.16 -12.98 5.63
N ILE A 106 -2.23 -12.20 4.53
CA ILE A 106 -2.99 -10.95 4.53
C ILE A 106 -4.48 -11.25 4.59
N THR A 107 -5.17 -10.57 5.49
CA THR A 107 -6.61 -10.69 5.71
C THR A 107 -7.39 -9.42 5.36
N ASP A 108 -6.72 -8.26 5.36
CA ASP A 108 -7.33 -6.97 5.03
C ASP A 108 -6.42 -6.17 4.09
N MET A 109 -6.98 -5.76 2.94
CA MET A 109 -6.32 -4.92 1.93
C MET A 109 -7.15 -3.65 1.67
N SER A 110 -8.16 -3.37 2.51
CA SER A 110 -9.06 -2.25 2.28
C SER A 110 -8.31 -0.92 2.26
N TYR A 111 -8.70 -0.05 1.36
CA TYR A 111 -8.13 1.30 1.19
C TYR A 111 -6.61 1.35 0.94
N ALA A 112 -5.96 0.24 0.60
CA ALA A 112 -4.49 0.19 0.52
C ALA A 112 -3.90 1.23 -0.44
N PHE A 113 -4.59 1.57 -1.53
CA PHE A 113 -4.18 2.57 -2.53
C PHE A 113 -5.23 3.68 -2.72
N TYR A 114 -6.13 3.86 -1.75
CA TYR A 114 -7.20 4.86 -1.83
C TYR A 114 -6.62 6.27 -2.06
N GLU A 115 -7.20 7.01 -3.03
CA GLU A 115 -6.74 8.36 -3.41
C GLU A 115 -5.23 8.48 -3.72
N CYS A 116 -4.61 7.46 -4.28
CA CYS A 116 -3.32 7.58 -4.94
C CYS A 116 -3.51 8.24 -6.31
N ASN A 117 -3.89 9.53 -6.31
CA ASN A 117 -4.39 10.22 -7.51
C ASN A 117 -3.37 10.30 -8.65
N SER A 118 -2.07 10.38 -8.36
CA SER A 118 -0.99 10.49 -9.35
C SER A 118 -0.39 9.16 -9.75
N LEU A 119 -0.84 8.04 -9.19
CA LEU A 119 -0.30 6.72 -9.48
C LEU A 119 -0.64 6.32 -10.92
N ILE A 120 0.40 6.15 -11.76
CA ILE A 120 0.23 5.88 -13.20
C ILE A 120 0.01 4.39 -13.47
N SER A 121 0.71 3.54 -12.72
CA SER A 121 0.62 2.08 -12.87
C SER A 121 0.94 1.37 -11.55
N LEU A 122 0.46 0.14 -11.45
CA LEU A 122 0.83 -0.78 -10.37
C LEU A 122 1.76 -1.87 -10.92
N PRO A 123 2.70 -2.39 -10.11
CA PRO A 123 3.37 -3.65 -10.41
C PRO A 123 2.37 -4.79 -10.63
N ASP A 124 2.83 -5.91 -11.22
CA ASP A 124 1.96 -7.06 -11.47
C ASP A 124 1.52 -7.74 -10.15
N ILE A 125 0.43 -7.26 -9.58
CA ILE A 125 -0.18 -7.82 -8.36
C ILE A 125 -1.14 -8.99 -8.64
N SER A 126 -1.24 -9.46 -9.88
CA SER A 126 -2.10 -10.61 -10.23
C SER A 126 -1.67 -11.91 -9.53
N LYS A 127 -0.43 -11.95 -9.06
CA LYS A 127 0.16 -13.09 -8.34
C LYS A 127 -0.08 -13.08 -6.84
N TRP A 128 -0.63 -11.99 -6.31
CA TRP A 128 -0.95 -11.92 -4.90
C TRP A 128 -1.98 -12.98 -4.54
N LYS A 129 -1.72 -13.69 -3.48
CA LYS A 129 -2.63 -14.69 -2.95
C LYS A 129 -3.65 -14.00 -2.04
N THR A 130 -4.92 -14.17 -2.35
CA THR A 130 -6.01 -13.48 -1.68
C THR A 130 -6.99 -14.40 -0.97
N TYR A 131 -6.67 -15.69 -0.90
CA TYR A 131 -7.57 -16.70 -0.31
C TYR A 131 -7.88 -16.47 1.18
N ASN A 132 -7.06 -15.71 1.92
CA ASN A 132 -7.32 -15.31 3.31
C ASN A 132 -7.92 -13.90 3.42
N VAL A 133 -8.01 -13.15 2.32
CA VAL A 133 -8.49 -11.77 2.35
C VAL A 133 -10.00 -11.73 2.51
N THR A 134 -10.46 -10.89 3.43
CA THR A 134 -11.89 -10.71 3.73
C THR A 134 -12.43 -9.33 3.34
N ASP A 135 -11.54 -8.34 3.16
CA ASP A 135 -11.91 -6.96 2.82
C ASP A 135 -10.95 -6.37 1.79
N ILE A 136 -11.49 -5.95 0.64
CA ILE A 136 -10.79 -5.19 -0.42
C ILE A 136 -11.54 -3.90 -0.74
N SER A 137 -12.41 -3.43 0.17
CA SER A 137 -13.22 -2.24 -0.05
C SER A 137 -12.34 -1.05 -0.40
N SER A 138 -12.74 -0.33 -1.45
CA SER A 138 -12.08 0.91 -1.91
C SER A 138 -10.57 0.79 -2.16
N ILE A 139 -10.04 -0.39 -2.40
CA ILE A 139 -8.59 -0.61 -2.50
C ILE A 139 -7.91 0.29 -3.54
N PHE A 140 -8.55 0.59 -4.67
CA PHE A 140 -8.04 1.47 -5.74
C PHE A 140 -8.92 2.71 -5.95
N ASN A 141 -9.87 2.98 -5.06
CA ASN A 141 -10.77 4.12 -5.21
C ASN A 141 -9.98 5.43 -5.29
N GLY A 142 -10.27 6.25 -6.29
CA GLY A 142 -9.62 7.54 -6.49
C GLY A 142 -8.23 7.48 -7.15
N CYS A 143 -7.77 6.30 -7.62
CA CYS A 143 -6.53 6.19 -8.41
C CYS A 143 -6.78 6.74 -9.83
N SER A 144 -6.99 8.06 -9.96
CA SER A 144 -7.52 8.70 -11.17
C SER A 144 -6.53 8.76 -12.34
N SER A 145 -5.23 8.60 -12.10
CA SER A 145 -4.18 8.64 -13.14
C SER A 145 -3.75 7.26 -13.65
N LEU A 146 -4.32 6.17 -13.15
CA LEU A 146 -3.96 4.83 -13.65
C LEU A 146 -4.29 4.72 -15.14
N VAL A 147 -3.31 4.34 -15.94
CA VAL A 147 -3.47 4.13 -17.39
C VAL A 147 -4.04 2.76 -17.71
N SER A 148 -3.93 1.81 -16.79
CA SER A 148 -4.56 0.48 -16.85
C SER A 148 -4.81 -0.03 -15.46
N LEU A 149 -5.86 -0.84 -15.30
CA LEU A 149 -6.09 -1.53 -14.04
C LEU A 149 -5.16 -2.75 -13.93
N PRO A 150 -4.69 -3.07 -12.72
CA PRO A 150 -4.00 -4.32 -12.50
C PRO A 150 -4.93 -5.48 -12.81
N ASN A 151 -4.37 -6.54 -13.40
CA ASN A 151 -5.15 -7.75 -13.61
C ASN A 151 -5.35 -8.49 -12.29
N ILE A 152 -6.53 -8.35 -11.70
CA ILE A 152 -6.94 -9.03 -10.46
C ILE A 152 -7.82 -10.26 -10.72
N SER A 153 -7.98 -10.70 -11.98
CA SER A 153 -8.84 -11.84 -12.33
C SER A 153 -8.40 -13.18 -11.71
N ARG A 154 -7.16 -13.24 -11.24
CA ARG A 154 -6.60 -14.41 -10.55
C ARG A 154 -6.77 -14.38 -9.03
N TRP A 155 -7.31 -13.30 -8.50
CA TRP A 155 -7.54 -13.21 -7.07
C TRP A 155 -8.62 -14.19 -6.66
N ASP A 156 -8.36 -14.97 -5.63
CA ASP A 156 -9.37 -15.80 -4.99
C ASP A 156 -10.29 -14.90 -4.17
N ILE A 157 -11.55 -14.81 -4.60
CA ILE A 157 -12.56 -13.95 -3.98
C ILE A 157 -13.50 -14.71 -3.04
N SER A 158 -13.27 -15.99 -2.82
CA SER A 158 -14.18 -16.87 -2.08
C SER A 158 -14.42 -16.45 -0.63
N ASN A 159 -13.42 -15.83 0.00
CA ASN A 159 -13.50 -15.35 1.38
C ASN A 159 -13.76 -13.84 1.50
N ILE A 160 -13.81 -13.12 0.38
CA ILE A 160 -14.01 -11.67 0.39
C ILE A 160 -15.45 -11.35 0.73
N LYS A 161 -15.65 -10.68 1.87
CA LYS A 161 -16.96 -10.28 2.39
C LYS A 161 -17.30 -8.83 2.07
N LYS A 162 -16.27 -7.98 1.91
CA LYS A 162 -16.42 -6.56 1.61
C LYS A 162 -15.58 -6.20 0.40
N ARG A 163 -16.23 -5.61 -0.62
CA ARG A 163 -15.61 -5.28 -1.91
C ARG A 163 -16.22 -4.04 -2.57
N GLU A 164 -16.81 -3.15 -1.77
CA GLU A 164 -17.48 -1.96 -2.29
C GLU A 164 -16.46 -0.96 -2.84
N LYS A 165 -16.84 -0.29 -3.92
CA LYS A 165 -16.10 0.85 -4.51
C LYS A 165 -14.64 0.56 -4.88
N ILE A 166 -14.30 -0.67 -5.26
CA ILE A 166 -12.92 -1.09 -5.57
C ILE A 166 -12.25 -0.10 -6.54
N PHE A 167 -12.93 0.27 -7.63
CA PHE A 167 -12.43 1.12 -8.70
C PHE A 167 -13.21 2.44 -8.84
N TYR A 168 -13.93 2.85 -7.80
CA TYR A 168 -14.70 4.10 -7.87
C TYR A 168 -13.75 5.29 -8.07
N ASN A 169 -14.09 6.22 -8.95
CA ASN A 169 -13.23 7.35 -9.35
C ASN A 169 -11.83 6.97 -9.90
N CYS A 170 -11.61 5.72 -10.29
CA CYS A 170 -10.56 5.37 -11.22
C CYS A 170 -10.99 5.81 -12.62
N ILE A 171 -10.05 6.03 -13.50
CA ILE A 171 -10.16 6.55 -14.88
C ILE A 171 -11.57 6.48 -15.51
N ASN A 172 -12.01 7.63 -16.08
CA ASN A 172 -13.32 7.81 -16.72
C ASN A 172 -13.57 6.98 -18.00
N ASN A 173 -12.64 6.16 -18.49
CA ASN A 173 -12.72 5.51 -19.79
C ASN A 173 -12.44 4.00 -19.82
N LEU A 174 -12.23 3.35 -18.70
CA LEU A 174 -12.18 1.90 -18.72
C LEU A 174 -13.60 1.35 -18.65
N ASN A 175 -14.07 0.76 -19.76
CA ASN A 175 -15.27 -0.06 -19.79
C ASN A 175 -15.11 -1.21 -18.79
N LEU A 176 -15.45 -0.94 -17.54
CA LEU A 176 -15.36 -1.90 -16.46
C LEU A 176 -16.56 -2.83 -16.56
N SER A 177 -16.38 -3.96 -17.21
CA SER A 177 -17.33 -5.08 -17.20
C SER A 177 -17.62 -5.62 -15.78
N PHE A 178 -17.05 -5.01 -14.74
CA PHE A 178 -17.22 -5.36 -13.34
C PHE A 178 -18.14 -4.42 -12.54
N GLN A 179 -18.79 -3.44 -13.18
CA GLN A 179 -19.72 -2.54 -12.47
C GLN A 179 -21.15 -3.09 -12.31
N SER A 180 -21.44 -4.30 -12.74
CA SER A 180 -22.82 -4.80 -12.82
C SER A 180 -23.27 -5.72 -11.68
N GLU A 181 -22.50 -5.86 -10.60
CA GLU A 181 -22.97 -6.63 -9.43
C GLU A 181 -22.61 -5.89 -8.12
N ALA A 182 -23.36 -4.83 -7.83
CA ALA A 182 -23.43 -4.20 -6.52
C ALA A 182 -24.80 -4.41 -5.91
#